data_48c3404d1c633d2d8b7b14fd239f16c2
#
_entry.id   48c3404d1c633d2d8b7b14fd239f16c2
#
_cell.length_a   1.000
_cell.length_b   1.000
_cell.length_c   1.000
_cell.angle_alpha   90.00
_cell.angle_beta   90.00
_cell.angle_gamma   90.00
#
_symmetry.space_group_name_H-M   'P 1'
#
loop_
_entity.id
_entity.type
_entity.pdbx_description
1 polymer ?
#
loop_
_entity_poly.entity_id
_entity_poly.type
_entity_poly.pdbx_seq_one_letter_code
_entity_poly.pdbx_strand_id
1 'polypeptide(L)'
;MAPRKKTTSKTSVKSASSARGKNSTRHKSTNSQAKSILPFRLTWLKTFLILCIFALSGAIWQSLFRPLSVTATGKVLQIKSGQTYSGLIGYLAQRDMIHYPIILKIYRNMFIHHTLKAGAYEIPAGISASKLLRLLNDGKLKQLNRVLLVEGMTFNQFKQRLAANPDIKKTVLNLPDAQILAAAGIPKTHPEGWFAPDTYMFSAGVSDILVLKKVYDKQKQIVDQEWKGRAADLPYHSINDALIMASIVEKETGSDGERAKVAAVFINRLKQGMRLQTDPTVIYGMGTQYNGNITRKDLETPTAYNTYKIDGLPPTPIAMPGRAAIHAALHPANIDALYFVATGTGGHKFSSTLAEHNAAVQSYLKVMRSKRNGS
;
A
#
# COMPACT_ATOMS: atom_id res chain seq x y z
N MET A 1 -6.83 12.77 63.33
CA MET A 1 -7.08 13.88 64.23
C MET A 1 -8.38 14.55 63.81
N ALA A 2 -9.45 14.18 64.47
CA ALA A 2 -10.67 15.01 64.61
C ALA A 2 -10.35 16.06 65.65
N PRO A 3 -11.17 17.06 65.96
CA PRO A 3 -12.61 16.98 66.21
C PRO A 3 -13.46 18.19 65.72
N ARG A 4 -14.76 18.01 65.53
CA ARG A 4 -15.87 18.24 66.46
C ARG A 4 -16.03 19.72 66.90
N LYS A 5 -17.15 20.39 66.88
CA LYS A 5 -18.47 20.19 67.56
C LYS A 5 -19.37 21.38 67.19
N LYS A 6 -20.63 21.14 67.02
CA LYS A 6 -21.79 21.31 67.95
C LYS A 6 -22.25 22.79 68.08
N THR A 7 -23.41 23.15 68.04
CA THR A 7 -24.73 22.84 68.62
C THR A 7 -25.46 24.20 68.71
N THR A 8 -26.62 24.41 68.66
CA THR A 8 -27.92 24.09 69.29
C THR A 8 -28.91 25.27 69.07
N SER A 9 -30.12 25.04 68.70
CA SER A 9 -31.33 24.85 69.46
C SER A 9 -32.03 26.11 69.96
N LYS A 10 -33.26 26.10 69.75
CA LYS A 10 -34.43 26.29 70.63
C LYS A 10 -35.39 27.38 70.19
N THR A 11 -36.56 26.95 69.89
CA THR A 11 -37.83 26.96 70.66
C THR A 11 -38.40 28.36 70.91
N SER A 12 -39.62 28.69 70.81
CA SER A 12 -40.92 28.15 71.16
C SER A 12 -41.95 29.29 71.01
N VAL A 13 -43.14 29.08 70.78
CA VAL A 13 -44.37 28.75 71.50
C VAL A 13 -45.47 29.83 71.41
N LYS A 14 -46.65 29.35 71.02
CA LYS A 14 -48.03 29.70 71.47
C LYS A 14 -48.56 31.12 71.21
N SER A 15 -49.82 31.35 70.94
CA SER A 15 -51.15 30.79 71.37
C SER A 15 -52.22 31.47 70.52
N ALA A 16 -53.22 30.80 70.03
CA ALA A 16 -54.52 30.51 70.54
C ALA A 16 -55.48 31.72 70.65
N SER A 17 -56.57 31.59 70.05
CA SER A 17 -58.01 31.63 70.50
C SER A 17 -58.90 32.30 69.47
N SER A 18 -59.84 31.62 68.96
CA SER A 18 -61.22 31.40 69.44
C SER A 18 -62.21 32.38 68.81
N ALA A 19 -63.12 31.89 68.13
CA ALA A 19 -64.59 31.79 68.31
C ALA A 19 -65.44 32.23 67.13
N ARG A 20 -66.18 31.31 66.60
CA ARG A 20 -67.66 31.19 66.58
C ARG A 20 -68.48 32.11 65.67
N GLY A 21 -69.21 31.49 64.75
CA GLY A 21 -70.50 31.99 64.38
C GLY A 21 -71.05 31.66 63.00
N LYS A 22 -71.75 30.55 62.94
CA LYS A 22 -73.05 30.25 62.30
C LYS A 22 -73.36 30.62 60.87
N ASN A 23 -73.65 29.53 60.14
CA ASN A 23 -74.81 29.27 59.23
C ASN A 23 -75.13 30.22 58.07
N SER A 24 -75.16 29.73 56.85
CA SER A 24 -76.39 29.37 56.14
C SER A 24 -76.20 29.09 54.66
N THR A 25 -76.86 28.00 54.22
CA THR A 25 -77.49 27.71 52.90
C THR A 25 -76.63 27.53 51.64
N ARG A 26 -76.51 26.31 51.29
CA ARG A 26 -76.85 25.54 50.07
C ARG A 26 -77.08 26.35 48.79
N HIS A 27 -76.15 26.26 47.87
CA HIS A 27 -76.44 26.20 46.43
C HIS A 27 -75.51 25.21 45.74
N LYS A 28 -76.11 24.13 45.14
CA LYS A 28 -75.49 23.25 44.22
C LYS A 28 -75.25 24.00 42.89
N SER A 29 -74.07 24.21 42.51
CA SER A 29 -73.74 24.44 41.09
C SER A 29 -72.79 23.33 40.61
N THR A 30 -73.32 22.49 39.76
CA THR A 30 -72.61 21.53 39.00
C THR A 30 -71.74 22.28 38.01
N ASN A 31 -70.42 22.37 38.27
CA ASN A 31 -69.48 22.89 37.32
C ASN A 31 -68.74 21.70 36.73
N SER A 32 -69.17 21.30 35.53
CA SER A 32 -68.46 20.32 34.67
C SER A 32 -67.14 20.93 34.30
N GLN A 33 -66.06 20.46 34.93
CA GLN A 33 -64.69 20.69 34.44
C GLN A 33 -64.51 19.92 33.14
N ALA A 34 -64.75 20.59 32.04
CA ALA A 34 -64.20 20.17 30.75
C ALA A 34 -62.66 20.25 30.88
N LYS A 35 -62.02 19.13 31.17
CA LYS A 35 -60.53 19.00 31.05
C LYS A 35 -60.16 19.31 29.63
N SER A 36 -59.58 20.49 29.38
CA SER A 36 -58.98 20.87 28.10
C SER A 36 -57.78 20.02 27.86
N ILE A 37 -57.94 18.96 27.06
CA ILE A 37 -56.86 18.05 26.59
C ILE A 37 -55.98 18.75 25.55
N LEU A 38 -56.36 19.93 25.07
CA LEU A 38 -55.67 20.65 23.99
C LEU A 38 -54.26 21.18 24.32
N PRO A 39 -53.90 21.71 25.51
CA PRO A 39 -52.57 22.25 25.74
C PRO A 39 -51.48 21.15 25.87
N PHE A 40 -51.85 19.95 26.31
CA PHE A 40 -50.89 18.83 26.46
C PHE A 40 -50.45 18.22 25.12
N ARG A 41 -51.36 18.10 24.16
CA ARG A 41 -51.02 17.63 22.81
C ARG A 41 -50.14 18.63 22.05
N LEU A 42 -50.34 19.93 22.23
CA LEU A 42 -49.56 20.97 21.55
C LEU A 42 -48.12 21.06 22.10
N THR A 43 -47.91 20.82 23.39
CA THR A 43 -46.58 20.79 24.00
C THR A 43 -45.80 19.54 23.54
N TRP A 44 -46.42 18.38 23.44
CA TRP A 44 -45.83 17.16 22.92
C TRP A 44 -45.42 17.30 21.44
N LEU A 45 -46.22 17.92 20.62
CA LEU A 45 -45.92 18.18 19.23
C LEU A 45 -44.72 19.12 19.09
N LYS A 46 -44.63 20.15 19.92
CA LYS A 46 -43.48 21.08 19.95
C LYS A 46 -42.20 20.38 20.39
N THR A 47 -42.23 19.59 21.45
CA THR A 47 -41.08 18.83 21.93
C THR A 47 -40.63 17.79 20.91
N PHE A 48 -41.56 17.08 20.28
CA PHE A 48 -41.24 16.13 19.19
C PHE A 48 -40.57 16.84 17.99
N LEU A 49 -41.09 18.00 17.58
CA LEU A 49 -40.53 18.80 16.50
C LEU A 49 -39.10 19.27 16.84
N ILE A 50 -38.86 19.72 18.05
CA ILE A 50 -37.54 20.12 18.54
C ILE A 50 -36.57 18.93 18.48
N LEU A 51 -36.96 17.74 18.95
CA LEU A 51 -36.16 16.53 18.90
C LEU A 51 -35.84 16.13 17.46
N CYS A 52 -36.81 16.22 16.54
CA CYS A 52 -36.59 15.98 15.13
C CYS A 52 -35.57 16.96 14.51
N ILE A 53 -35.65 18.25 14.88
CA ILE A 53 -34.69 19.28 14.43
C ILE A 53 -33.26 18.96 14.95
N PHE A 54 -33.16 18.58 16.24
CA PHE A 54 -31.85 18.18 16.80
C PHE A 54 -31.29 16.91 16.13
N ALA A 55 -32.12 15.90 15.91
CA ALA A 55 -31.71 14.67 15.22
C ALA A 55 -31.28 14.97 13.78
N LEU A 56 -32.04 15.80 13.06
CA LEU A 56 -31.70 16.21 11.70
C LEU A 56 -30.39 17.03 11.66
N SER A 57 -30.26 18.00 12.60
CA SER A 57 -29.01 18.78 12.71
C SER A 57 -27.80 17.92 13.01
N GLY A 58 -27.97 16.95 13.92
CA GLY A 58 -26.91 15.95 14.21
C GLY A 58 -26.54 15.10 12.99
N ALA A 59 -27.54 14.63 12.23
CA ALA A 59 -27.31 13.87 11.01
C ALA A 59 -26.59 14.71 9.93
N ILE A 60 -26.98 15.98 9.77
CA ILE A 60 -26.33 16.93 8.87
C ILE A 60 -24.87 17.15 9.28
N TRP A 61 -24.64 17.43 10.57
CA TRP A 61 -23.28 17.63 11.09
C TRP A 61 -22.42 16.39 10.87
N GLN A 62 -22.94 15.22 11.19
CA GLN A 62 -22.24 13.95 11.06
C GLN A 62 -21.93 13.63 9.59
N SER A 63 -22.82 13.94 8.66
CA SER A 63 -22.63 13.69 7.23
C SER A 63 -21.66 14.67 6.57
N LEU A 64 -21.73 15.96 6.90
CA LEU A 64 -21.01 17.02 6.18
C LEU A 64 -19.69 17.42 6.84
N PHE A 65 -19.64 17.43 8.17
CA PHE A 65 -18.55 18.08 8.91
C PHE A 65 -17.67 17.11 9.71
N ARG A 66 -18.17 15.92 10.02
CA ARG A 66 -17.36 14.90 10.69
C ARG A 66 -16.15 14.53 9.81
N PRO A 67 -14.93 14.44 10.36
CA PRO A 67 -13.77 13.96 9.65
C PRO A 67 -14.01 12.56 9.06
N LEU A 68 -13.55 12.34 7.83
CA LEU A 68 -13.61 11.03 7.20
C LEU A 68 -12.76 10.03 7.99
N SER A 69 -13.28 8.82 8.16
CA SER A 69 -12.54 7.69 8.74
C SER A 69 -11.58 7.14 7.68
N VAL A 70 -10.38 7.73 7.59
CA VAL A 70 -9.37 7.33 6.61
C VAL A 70 -8.34 6.43 7.29
N THR A 71 -8.33 5.15 6.95
CA THR A 71 -7.28 4.21 7.35
C THR A 71 -5.96 4.53 6.63
N ALA A 72 -4.83 3.98 7.10
CA ALA A 72 -3.52 4.20 6.48
C ALA A 72 -3.49 3.85 4.97
N THR A 73 -4.29 2.86 4.55
CA THR A 73 -4.48 2.45 3.16
C THR A 73 -5.45 3.33 2.38
N GLY A 74 -6.27 4.16 3.04
CA GLY A 74 -7.30 5.01 2.44
C GLY A 74 -6.85 6.44 2.12
N LYS A 75 -5.57 6.77 2.30
CA LYS A 75 -5.05 8.12 2.02
C LYS A 75 -5.09 8.52 0.55
N VAL A 76 -5.23 7.56 -0.36
CA VAL A 76 -5.31 7.78 -1.81
C VAL A 76 -6.72 7.45 -2.30
N LEU A 77 -7.38 8.46 -2.86
CA LEU A 77 -8.69 8.34 -3.51
C LEU A 77 -8.48 8.14 -5.02
N GLN A 78 -8.83 6.97 -5.52
CA GLN A 78 -8.79 6.68 -6.95
C GLN A 78 -10.16 7.00 -7.57
N ILE A 79 -10.19 7.95 -8.48
CA ILE A 79 -11.39 8.33 -9.27
C ILE A 79 -11.23 7.76 -10.67
N LYS A 80 -12.15 6.88 -11.06
CA LYS A 80 -12.15 6.23 -12.39
C LYS A 80 -12.66 7.19 -13.47
N SER A 81 -12.26 6.98 -14.71
CA SER A 81 -12.82 7.70 -15.85
C SER A 81 -14.33 7.49 -15.92
N GLY A 82 -15.10 8.57 -16.12
CA GLY A 82 -16.58 8.53 -16.15
C GLY A 82 -17.25 8.41 -14.78
N GLN A 83 -16.51 8.35 -13.67
CA GLN A 83 -17.10 8.30 -12.34
C GLN A 83 -17.78 9.63 -11.99
N THR A 84 -19.02 9.54 -11.49
CA THR A 84 -19.79 10.71 -11.03
C THR A 84 -19.59 10.99 -9.55
N TYR A 85 -19.93 12.20 -9.08
CA TYR A 85 -19.96 12.52 -7.64
C TYR A 85 -20.92 11.61 -6.85
N SER A 86 -22.06 11.24 -7.46
CA SER A 86 -23.00 10.30 -6.82
C SER A 86 -22.39 8.92 -6.65
N GLY A 87 -21.63 8.45 -7.65
CA GLY A 87 -20.85 7.21 -7.57
C GLY A 87 -19.73 7.29 -6.53
N LEU A 88 -19.06 8.44 -6.42
CA LEU A 88 -18.05 8.67 -5.38
C LEU A 88 -18.66 8.63 -3.98
N ILE A 89 -19.80 9.28 -3.77
CA ILE A 89 -20.51 9.26 -2.48
C ILE A 89 -20.93 7.83 -2.11
N GLY A 90 -21.43 7.04 -3.08
CA GLY A 90 -21.73 5.62 -2.88
C GLY A 90 -20.49 4.81 -2.48
N TYR A 91 -19.37 5.03 -3.14
CA TYR A 91 -18.08 4.38 -2.82
C TYR A 91 -17.60 4.70 -1.39
N LEU A 92 -17.70 5.97 -0.96
CA LEU A 92 -17.33 6.38 0.39
C LEU A 92 -18.25 5.77 1.45
N ALA A 93 -19.57 5.65 1.14
CA ALA A 93 -20.54 5.02 2.03
C ALA A 93 -20.31 3.51 2.19
N GLN A 94 -20.02 2.78 1.10
CA GLN A 94 -19.71 1.34 1.14
C GLN A 94 -18.46 1.00 1.98
N ARG A 95 -17.59 1.98 2.23
CA ARG A 95 -16.37 1.83 3.04
C ARG A 95 -16.51 2.43 4.44
N ASP A 96 -17.73 2.73 4.87
CA ASP A 96 -18.03 3.33 6.18
C ASP A 96 -17.27 4.63 6.47
N MET A 97 -16.82 5.31 5.39
CA MET A 97 -16.10 6.59 5.50
C MET A 97 -17.06 7.75 5.77
N ILE A 98 -18.33 7.61 5.41
CA ILE A 98 -19.39 8.62 5.58
C ILE A 98 -20.67 7.97 6.09
N HIS A 99 -21.43 8.76 6.87
CA HIS A 99 -22.78 8.40 7.29
C HIS A 99 -23.81 9.27 6.56
N TYR A 100 -25.05 8.77 6.41
CA TYR A 100 -26.16 9.46 5.74
C TYR A 100 -25.82 10.01 4.35
N PRO A 101 -25.47 9.16 3.38
CA PRO A 101 -25.03 9.58 2.04
C PRO A 101 -26.04 10.42 1.27
N ILE A 102 -27.33 10.32 1.63
CA ILE A 102 -28.40 11.13 1.02
C ILE A 102 -28.21 12.63 1.29
N ILE A 103 -27.79 13.00 2.49
CA ILE A 103 -27.51 14.41 2.86
C ILE A 103 -26.36 14.94 2.01
N LEU A 104 -25.32 14.13 1.82
CA LEU A 104 -24.17 14.52 0.99
C LEU A 104 -24.54 14.63 -0.51
N LYS A 105 -25.48 13.80 -0.99
CA LYS A 105 -26.04 13.91 -2.36
C LYS A 105 -26.84 15.22 -2.54
N ILE A 106 -27.63 15.61 -1.54
CA ILE A 106 -28.35 16.89 -1.53
C ILE A 106 -27.34 18.04 -1.55
N TYR A 107 -26.35 18.00 -0.66
CA TYR A 107 -25.27 19.00 -0.63
C TYR A 107 -24.55 19.11 -1.97
N ARG A 108 -24.25 17.98 -2.60
CA ARG A 108 -23.63 17.94 -3.96
C ARG A 108 -24.49 18.66 -4.99
N ASN A 109 -25.80 18.40 -5.01
CA ASN A 109 -26.69 19.05 -6.00
C ASN A 109 -26.78 20.57 -5.84
N MET A 110 -26.61 21.07 -4.59
CA MET A 110 -26.68 22.51 -4.28
C MET A 110 -25.35 23.24 -4.54
N PHE A 111 -24.21 22.60 -4.32
CA PHE A 111 -22.91 23.29 -4.21
C PHE A 111 -21.80 22.78 -5.16
N ILE A 112 -22.03 21.63 -5.86
CA ILE A 112 -21.01 21.01 -6.69
C ILE A 112 -21.49 21.00 -8.14
N HIS A 113 -20.87 21.83 -9.00
CA HIS A 113 -21.33 22.05 -10.36
C HIS A 113 -20.38 21.53 -11.44
N HIS A 114 -19.09 21.35 -11.13
CA HIS A 114 -18.11 20.84 -12.09
C HIS A 114 -18.14 19.33 -12.20
N THR A 115 -17.61 18.80 -13.29
CA THR A 115 -17.43 17.36 -13.50
C THR A 115 -16.29 16.83 -12.66
N LEU A 116 -16.44 15.61 -12.17
CA LEU A 116 -15.40 14.92 -11.39
C LEU A 116 -14.27 14.49 -12.34
N LYS A 117 -13.06 14.99 -12.12
CA LYS A 117 -11.90 14.62 -12.93
C LYS A 117 -11.33 13.27 -12.46
N ALA A 118 -11.08 12.37 -13.42
CA ALA A 118 -10.42 11.10 -13.15
C ALA A 118 -8.97 11.31 -12.67
N GLY A 119 -8.50 10.43 -11.79
CA GLY A 119 -7.15 10.51 -11.25
C GLY A 119 -7.04 9.90 -9.85
N ALA A 120 -5.81 9.87 -9.35
CA ALA A 120 -5.54 9.52 -7.96
C ALA A 120 -5.33 10.83 -7.17
N TYR A 121 -5.96 10.93 -6.01
CA TYR A 121 -5.93 12.13 -5.17
C TYR A 121 -5.52 11.79 -3.75
N GLU A 122 -4.71 12.65 -3.14
CA GLU A 122 -4.36 12.52 -1.72
C GLU A 122 -5.49 13.07 -0.87
N ILE A 123 -6.02 12.24 0.05
CA ILE A 123 -7.00 12.69 1.04
C ILE A 123 -6.25 13.28 2.24
N PRO A 124 -6.39 14.58 2.52
CA PRO A 124 -5.79 15.17 3.71
C PRO A 124 -6.35 14.56 5.00
N ALA A 125 -5.50 14.37 6.00
CA ALA A 125 -5.96 13.90 7.30
C ALA A 125 -6.98 14.86 7.92
N GLY A 126 -8.03 14.31 8.55
CA GLY A 126 -9.05 15.10 9.22
C GLY A 126 -10.00 15.88 8.31
N ILE A 127 -9.95 15.65 6.99
CA ILE A 127 -10.89 16.31 6.06
C ILE A 127 -12.31 15.77 6.22
N SER A 128 -13.30 16.65 6.15
CA SER A 128 -14.72 16.27 6.10
C SER A 128 -15.19 15.95 4.68
N ALA A 129 -16.28 15.20 4.55
CA ALA A 129 -16.84 14.82 3.26
C ALA A 129 -17.22 16.04 2.39
N SER A 130 -17.87 17.06 2.97
CA SER A 130 -18.22 18.29 2.25
C SER A 130 -16.99 19.04 1.75
N LYS A 131 -15.93 19.14 2.57
CA LYS A 131 -14.68 19.79 2.18
C LYS A 131 -13.95 19.01 1.09
N LEU A 132 -13.96 17.67 1.16
CA LEU A 132 -13.40 16.81 0.10
C LEU A 132 -14.10 17.08 -1.25
N LEU A 133 -15.45 17.08 -1.27
CA LEU A 133 -16.20 17.35 -2.50
C LEU A 133 -15.92 18.74 -3.05
N ARG A 134 -15.81 19.77 -2.20
CA ARG A 134 -15.44 21.13 -2.63
C ARG A 134 -14.04 21.16 -3.25
N LEU A 135 -13.04 20.59 -2.60
CA LEU A 135 -11.66 20.59 -3.13
C LEU A 135 -11.57 19.86 -4.47
N LEU A 136 -12.34 18.78 -4.67
CA LEU A 136 -12.45 18.09 -5.96
C LEU A 136 -13.13 18.96 -7.01
N ASN A 137 -14.23 19.64 -6.65
CA ASN A 137 -14.95 20.56 -7.53
C ASN A 137 -14.07 21.73 -7.99
N ASP A 138 -13.32 22.32 -7.06
CA ASP A 138 -12.44 23.46 -7.31
C ASP A 138 -11.11 23.06 -7.98
N GLY A 139 -10.86 21.77 -8.18
CA GLY A 139 -9.58 21.27 -8.69
C GLY A 139 -8.39 21.52 -7.76
N LYS A 140 -8.65 21.77 -6.46
CA LYS A 140 -7.63 22.10 -5.45
C LYS A 140 -7.14 20.90 -4.67
N LEU A 141 -7.77 19.73 -4.87
CA LEU A 141 -7.28 18.49 -4.24
C LEU A 141 -6.02 18.03 -4.97
N LYS A 142 -5.00 17.69 -4.17
CA LYS A 142 -3.70 17.31 -4.69
C LYS A 142 -3.80 16.00 -5.49
N GLN A 143 -3.60 16.10 -6.79
CA GLN A 143 -3.57 14.96 -7.69
C GLN A 143 -2.21 14.25 -7.56
N LEU A 144 -2.26 12.92 -7.54
CA LEU A 144 -1.08 12.07 -7.50
C LEU A 144 -0.83 11.48 -8.88
N ASN A 145 0.40 11.54 -9.32
CA ASN A 145 0.87 10.90 -10.54
C ASN A 145 1.51 9.56 -10.23
N ARG A 146 1.39 8.64 -11.17
CA ARG A 146 1.82 7.26 -11.01
C ARG A 146 3.16 7.03 -11.70
N VAL A 147 4.08 6.39 -11.00
CA VAL A 147 5.31 5.84 -11.57
C VAL A 147 5.33 4.34 -11.32
N LEU A 148 5.43 3.57 -12.39
CA LEU A 148 5.58 2.11 -12.33
C LEU A 148 7.07 1.77 -12.46
N LEU A 149 7.65 1.17 -11.44
CA LEU A 149 8.98 0.60 -11.42
C LEU A 149 8.83 -0.92 -11.46
N VAL A 150 9.29 -1.55 -12.53
CA VAL A 150 9.02 -2.97 -12.81
C VAL A 150 10.13 -3.84 -12.22
N GLU A 151 9.77 -5.03 -11.74
CA GLU A 151 10.72 -6.05 -11.28
C GLU A 151 11.72 -6.43 -12.37
N GLY A 152 12.95 -6.75 -12.00
CA GLY A 152 14.00 -7.10 -12.92
C GLY A 152 14.62 -5.94 -13.71
N MET A 153 14.18 -4.68 -13.51
CA MET A 153 14.88 -3.50 -14.04
C MET A 153 16.22 -3.30 -13.38
N THR A 154 17.21 -2.79 -14.12
CA THR A 154 18.47 -2.26 -13.57
C THR A 154 18.24 -0.85 -12.99
N PHE A 155 19.16 -0.36 -12.16
CA PHE A 155 19.11 1.01 -11.65
C PHE A 155 19.14 2.06 -12.77
N ASN A 156 19.88 1.81 -13.83
CA ASN A 156 19.87 2.71 -14.98
C ASN A 156 18.48 2.79 -15.63
N GLN A 157 17.78 1.68 -15.79
CA GLN A 157 16.40 1.66 -16.30
C GLN A 157 15.43 2.36 -15.33
N PHE A 158 15.64 2.22 -14.02
CA PHE A 158 14.91 3.00 -13.00
C PHE A 158 15.10 4.51 -13.19
N LYS A 159 16.37 4.95 -13.32
CA LYS A 159 16.69 6.37 -13.59
C LYS A 159 15.99 6.87 -14.85
N GLN A 160 16.06 6.12 -15.93
CA GLN A 160 15.40 6.48 -17.20
C GLN A 160 13.89 6.59 -17.03
N ARG A 161 13.26 5.66 -16.30
CA ARG A 161 11.82 5.68 -16.03
C ARG A 161 11.41 6.92 -15.22
N LEU A 162 12.19 7.27 -14.19
CA LEU A 162 11.97 8.48 -13.40
C LEU A 162 12.22 9.75 -14.24
N ALA A 163 13.28 9.77 -15.04
CA ALA A 163 13.62 10.91 -15.90
C ALA A 163 12.57 11.18 -16.98
N ALA A 164 11.93 10.13 -17.51
CA ALA A 164 10.86 10.24 -18.50
C ALA A 164 9.54 10.78 -17.92
N ASN A 165 9.37 10.80 -16.58
CA ASN A 165 8.16 11.31 -15.96
C ASN A 165 8.21 12.85 -15.87
N PRO A 166 7.26 13.59 -16.50
CA PRO A 166 7.25 15.05 -16.50
C PRO A 166 6.93 15.65 -15.12
N ASP A 167 6.27 14.89 -14.25
CA ASP A 167 5.80 15.35 -12.95
C ASP A 167 6.84 15.19 -11.83
N ILE A 168 8.01 14.65 -12.15
CA ILE A 168 9.15 14.54 -11.22
C ILE A 168 10.14 15.69 -11.51
N LYS A 169 10.47 16.46 -10.47
CA LYS A 169 11.54 17.45 -10.54
C LYS A 169 12.88 16.73 -10.52
N LYS A 170 13.61 16.76 -11.66
CA LYS A 170 14.91 16.12 -11.83
C LYS A 170 16.00 17.01 -11.25
N THR A 171 16.64 16.54 -10.20
CA THR A 171 17.73 17.26 -9.51
C THR A 171 19.02 16.47 -9.48
N VAL A 172 18.96 15.12 -9.37
CA VAL A 172 20.14 14.26 -9.20
C VAL A 172 20.25 13.13 -10.22
N LEU A 173 19.20 12.83 -11.00
CA LEU A 173 19.19 11.64 -11.87
C LEU A 173 20.30 11.61 -12.92
N ASN A 174 20.87 12.75 -13.27
CA ASN A 174 21.98 12.87 -14.24
C ASN A 174 23.37 12.80 -13.58
N LEU A 175 23.43 12.72 -12.25
CA LEU A 175 24.70 12.58 -11.53
C LEU A 175 25.22 11.14 -11.56
N PRO A 176 26.50 10.91 -11.26
CA PRO A 176 27.05 9.59 -10.99
C PRO A 176 26.31 8.90 -9.85
N ASP A 177 26.17 7.58 -9.90
CA ASP A 177 25.35 6.80 -8.96
C ASP A 177 25.75 7.04 -7.49
N ALA A 178 27.04 7.15 -7.18
CA ALA A 178 27.51 7.46 -5.84
C ALA A 178 27.00 8.82 -5.32
N GLN A 179 26.95 9.82 -6.20
CA GLN A 179 26.42 11.16 -5.84
C GLN A 179 24.90 11.14 -5.69
N ILE A 180 24.19 10.35 -6.49
CA ILE A 180 22.75 10.14 -6.34
C ILE A 180 22.44 9.53 -4.97
N LEU A 181 23.16 8.47 -4.60
CA LEU A 181 22.99 7.80 -3.32
C LEU A 181 23.28 8.74 -2.14
N ALA A 182 24.37 9.50 -2.22
CA ALA A 182 24.74 10.49 -1.20
C ALA A 182 23.67 11.59 -1.05
N ALA A 183 23.21 12.15 -2.16
CA ALA A 183 22.17 13.19 -2.17
C ALA A 183 20.82 12.70 -1.60
N ALA A 184 20.49 11.41 -1.84
CA ALA A 184 19.31 10.78 -1.28
C ALA A 184 19.48 10.28 0.16
N GLY A 185 20.67 10.45 0.76
CA GLY A 185 20.97 9.95 2.11
C GLY A 185 20.89 8.43 2.20
N ILE A 186 21.29 7.72 1.14
CA ILE A 186 21.27 6.25 1.05
C ILE A 186 22.67 5.72 1.34
N PRO A 187 22.89 5.02 2.47
CA PRO A 187 24.21 4.55 2.89
C PRO A 187 24.60 3.25 2.16
N LYS A 188 24.73 3.32 0.83
CA LYS A 188 25.13 2.20 -0.02
C LYS A 188 26.22 2.65 -0.99
N THR A 189 27.09 1.71 -1.34
CA THR A 189 28.18 1.92 -2.31
C THR A 189 27.71 1.67 -3.73
N HIS A 190 26.68 0.85 -3.89
CA HIS A 190 26.10 0.49 -5.20
C HIS A 190 24.56 0.52 -5.12
N PRO A 191 23.86 1.07 -6.13
CA PRO A 191 22.39 1.22 -6.09
C PRO A 191 21.64 -0.08 -6.43
N GLU A 192 22.26 -1.00 -7.21
CA GLU A 192 21.58 -2.16 -7.75
C GLU A 192 21.00 -3.05 -6.63
N GLY A 193 19.76 -3.52 -6.83
CA GLY A 193 19.04 -4.35 -5.88
C GLY A 193 18.35 -3.62 -4.73
N TRP A 194 18.68 -2.34 -4.49
CA TRP A 194 18.24 -1.60 -3.31
C TRP A 194 17.01 -0.71 -3.48
N PHE A 195 16.32 -0.77 -4.61
CA PHE A 195 15.12 0.01 -4.90
C PHE A 195 13.95 -0.91 -5.20
N ALA A 196 12.84 -0.80 -4.43
CA ALA A 196 11.71 -1.71 -4.53
C ALA A 196 10.94 -1.49 -5.85
N PRO A 197 10.76 -2.51 -6.68
CA PRO A 197 9.81 -2.45 -7.78
C PRO A 197 8.39 -2.35 -7.25
N ASP A 198 7.62 -1.37 -7.72
CA ASP A 198 6.20 -1.19 -7.40
C ASP A 198 5.59 -0.03 -8.19
N THR A 199 4.31 0.17 -8.01
CA THR A 199 3.60 1.36 -8.45
C THR A 199 3.60 2.43 -7.36
N TYR A 200 4.31 3.52 -7.61
CA TYR A 200 4.40 4.64 -6.69
C TYR A 200 3.50 5.79 -7.09
N MET A 201 2.89 6.42 -6.09
CA MET A 201 2.07 7.61 -6.24
C MET A 201 2.79 8.80 -5.62
N PHE A 202 2.93 9.88 -6.38
CA PHE A 202 3.58 11.12 -5.98
C PHE A 202 2.79 12.33 -6.46
N SER A 203 2.94 13.44 -5.76
CA SER A 203 2.42 14.72 -6.22
C SER A 203 3.26 15.26 -7.37
N ALA A 204 2.64 15.99 -8.29
CA ALA A 204 3.37 16.74 -9.31
C ALA A 204 4.44 17.64 -8.68
N GLY A 205 5.62 17.69 -9.29
CA GLY A 205 6.76 18.47 -8.82
C GLY A 205 7.53 17.86 -7.66
N VAL A 206 7.26 16.59 -7.27
CA VAL A 206 8.08 15.90 -6.28
C VAL A 206 9.53 15.79 -6.76
N SER A 207 10.48 15.99 -5.84
CA SER A 207 11.90 15.78 -6.14
C SER A 207 12.22 14.29 -6.37
N ASP A 208 13.07 14.01 -7.34
CA ASP A 208 13.65 12.68 -7.58
C ASP A 208 14.36 12.12 -6.34
N ILE A 209 15.00 12.96 -5.54
CA ILE A 209 15.62 12.57 -4.25
C ILE A 209 14.59 11.93 -3.33
N LEU A 210 13.41 12.56 -3.16
CA LEU A 210 12.35 12.03 -2.30
C LEU A 210 11.75 10.73 -2.85
N VAL A 211 11.64 10.62 -4.18
CA VAL A 211 11.19 9.39 -4.84
C VAL A 211 12.18 8.26 -4.58
N LEU A 212 13.47 8.48 -4.87
CA LEU A 212 14.54 7.50 -4.64
C LEU A 212 14.60 7.07 -3.17
N LYS A 213 14.56 8.02 -2.24
CA LYS A 213 14.56 7.71 -0.80
C LYS A 213 13.38 6.82 -0.40
N LYS A 214 12.17 7.14 -0.85
CA LYS A 214 10.95 6.35 -0.57
C LYS A 214 11.05 4.93 -1.13
N VAL A 215 11.54 4.78 -2.36
CA VAL A 215 11.69 3.49 -3.03
C VAL A 215 12.76 2.63 -2.33
N TYR A 216 13.87 3.24 -1.93
CA TYR A 216 14.91 2.61 -1.12
C TYR A 216 14.41 2.16 0.25
N ASP A 217 13.74 3.05 1.00
CA ASP A 217 13.22 2.72 2.33
C ASP A 217 12.25 1.55 2.29
N LYS A 218 11.44 1.46 1.23
CA LYS A 218 10.55 0.32 1.01
C LYS A 218 11.34 -0.98 0.77
N GLN A 219 12.37 -0.96 -0.08
CA GLN A 219 13.19 -2.15 -0.33
C GLN A 219 13.92 -2.58 0.94
N LYS A 220 14.50 -1.62 1.66
CA LYS A 220 15.15 -1.89 2.95
C LYS A 220 14.20 -2.58 3.92
N GLN A 221 12.96 -2.09 4.04
CA GLN A 221 11.94 -2.70 4.89
C GLN A 221 11.61 -4.14 4.47
N ILE A 222 11.44 -4.39 3.16
CA ILE A 222 11.18 -5.73 2.63
C ILE A 222 12.35 -6.65 2.98
N VAL A 223 13.56 -6.24 2.67
CA VAL A 223 14.76 -7.05 2.87
C VAL A 223 14.99 -7.33 4.36
N ASP A 224 14.83 -6.33 5.24
CA ASP A 224 14.99 -6.50 6.68
C ASP A 224 13.94 -7.50 7.26
N GLN A 225 12.71 -7.47 6.74
CA GLN A 225 11.65 -8.42 7.14
C GLN A 225 11.96 -9.85 6.70
N GLU A 226 12.27 -10.03 5.41
CA GLU A 226 12.57 -11.36 4.85
C GLU A 226 13.85 -11.95 5.45
N TRP A 227 14.89 -11.12 5.68
CA TRP A 227 16.14 -11.56 6.30
C TRP A 227 15.96 -12.09 7.73
N LYS A 228 15.07 -11.47 8.52
CA LYS A 228 14.77 -11.94 9.88
C LYS A 228 14.12 -13.32 9.90
N GLY A 229 13.29 -13.62 8.91
CA GLY A 229 12.57 -14.88 8.79
C GLY A 229 13.29 -15.94 7.95
N ARG A 230 14.51 -15.68 7.48
CA ARG A 230 15.21 -16.55 6.53
C ARG A 230 15.41 -17.97 7.03
N ALA A 231 15.46 -18.92 6.09
CA ALA A 231 15.82 -20.29 6.38
C ALA A 231 17.23 -20.40 7.02
N ALA A 232 17.43 -21.42 7.79
CA ALA A 232 18.76 -21.75 8.31
C ALA A 232 19.68 -22.24 7.17
N ASP A 233 20.99 -22.19 7.43
CA ASP A 233 22.00 -22.83 6.57
C ASP A 233 22.03 -22.28 5.12
N LEU A 234 21.80 -20.96 4.97
CA LEU A 234 22.00 -20.28 3.69
C LEU A 234 23.47 -19.88 3.51
N PRO A 235 24.03 -19.98 2.28
CA PRO A 235 25.43 -19.67 2.02
C PRO A 235 25.67 -18.16 1.86
N TYR A 236 25.00 -17.33 2.66
CA TYR A 236 25.09 -15.87 2.61
C TYR A 236 25.80 -15.33 3.84
N HIS A 237 26.78 -14.45 3.64
CA HIS A 237 27.49 -13.74 4.71
C HIS A 237 26.80 -12.41 5.06
N SER A 238 25.95 -11.90 4.16
CA SER A 238 25.32 -10.59 4.30
C SER A 238 23.94 -10.52 3.62
N ILE A 239 23.16 -9.50 3.98
CA ILE A 239 21.95 -9.12 3.25
C ILE A 239 22.24 -8.85 1.76
N ASN A 240 23.43 -8.31 1.46
CA ASN A 240 23.79 -8.02 0.08
C ASN A 240 23.92 -9.29 -0.75
N ASP A 241 24.47 -10.37 -0.19
CA ASP A 241 24.58 -11.67 -0.89
C ASP A 241 23.18 -12.23 -1.21
N ALA A 242 22.25 -12.09 -0.26
CA ALA A 242 20.85 -12.48 -0.49
C ALA A 242 20.19 -11.66 -1.60
N LEU A 243 20.49 -10.34 -1.68
CA LEU A 243 19.98 -9.49 -2.77
C LEU A 243 20.62 -9.83 -4.12
N ILE A 244 21.90 -10.18 -4.13
CA ILE A 244 22.55 -10.68 -5.34
C ILE A 244 21.83 -11.92 -5.85
N MET A 245 21.64 -12.93 -4.99
CA MET A 245 20.91 -14.13 -5.35
C MET A 245 19.48 -13.82 -5.79
N ALA A 246 18.75 -12.98 -5.04
CA ALA A 246 17.40 -12.58 -5.40
C ALA A 246 17.31 -11.93 -6.79
N SER A 247 18.32 -11.10 -7.14
CA SER A 247 18.38 -10.46 -8.46
C SER A 247 18.62 -11.45 -9.59
N ILE A 248 19.38 -12.51 -9.35
CA ILE A 248 19.59 -13.61 -10.29
C ILE A 248 18.28 -14.39 -10.48
N VAL A 249 17.64 -14.80 -9.39
CA VAL A 249 16.34 -15.51 -9.41
C VAL A 249 15.27 -14.69 -10.13
N GLU A 250 15.22 -13.37 -9.89
CA GLU A 250 14.29 -12.45 -10.59
C GLU A 250 14.49 -12.45 -12.10
N LYS A 251 15.73 -12.56 -12.57
CA LYS A 251 16.05 -12.58 -14.00
C LYS A 251 15.88 -13.94 -14.66
N GLU A 252 15.90 -15.03 -13.88
CA GLU A 252 15.78 -16.40 -14.41
C GLU A 252 14.33 -16.84 -14.60
N THR A 253 13.44 -16.44 -13.72
CA THR A 253 12.04 -16.89 -13.83
C THR A 253 11.03 -15.84 -13.39
N GLY A 254 10.00 -15.64 -14.24
CA GLY A 254 8.81 -14.90 -13.90
C GLY A 254 7.70 -15.78 -13.27
N SER A 255 7.92 -17.09 -13.16
CA SER A 255 6.93 -18.03 -12.64
C SER A 255 6.97 -18.10 -11.11
N ASP A 256 5.85 -17.72 -10.46
CA ASP A 256 5.74 -17.74 -8.99
C ASP A 256 5.95 -19.15 -8.40
N GLY A 257 5.51 -20.20 -9.10
CA GLY A 257 5.65 -21.59 -8.62
C GLY A 257 7.07 -22.15 -8.70
N GLU A 258 8.02 -21.47 -9.36
CA GLU A 258 9.37 -22.00 -9.60
C GLU A 258 10.49 -21.20 -8.94
N ARG A 259 10.23 -19.94 -8.50
CA ARG A 259 11.28 -19.08 -7.91
C ARG A 259 12.04 -19.78 -6.77
N ALA A 260 11.32 -20.44 -5.84
CA ALA A 260 11.95 -21.14 -4.73
C ALA A 260 12.80 -22.35 -5.18
N LYS A 261 12.41 -23.04 -6.26
CA LYS A 261 13.19 -24.15 -6.83
C LYS A 261 14.44 -23.65 -7.58
N VAL A 262 14.31 -22.56 -8.34
CA VAL A 262 15.45 -21.90 -9.02
C VAL A 262 16.46 -21.40 -7.98
N ALA A 263 15.98 -20.75 -6.91
CA ALA A 263 16.82 -20.34 -5.79
C ALA A 263 17.55 -21.54 -5.16
N ALA A 264 16.85 -22.67 -4.94
CA ALA A 264 17.43 -23.87 -4.37
C ALA A 264 18.57 -24.41 -5.24
N VAL A 265 18.43 -24.45 -6.57
CA VAL A 265 19.52 -24.88 -7.48
C VAL A 265 20.76 -24.04 -7.28
N PHE A 266 20.64 -22.71 -7.31
CA PHE A 266 21.81 -21.83 -7.14
C PHE A 266 22.43 -21.92 -5.75
N ILE A 267 21.61 -22.05 -4.71
CA ILE A 267 22.07 -22.24 -3.33
C ILE A 267 22.81 -23.58 -3.18
N ASN A 268 22.28 -24.65 -3.76
CA ASN A 268 22.94 -25.96 -3.75
C ASN A 268 24.27 -25.92 -4.47
N ARG A 269 24.34 -25.23 -5.62
CA ARG A 269 25.61 -25.01 -6.35
C ARG A 269 26.62 -24.27 -5.49
N LEU A 270 26.24 -23.15 -4.85
CA LEU A 270 27.12 -22.41 -3.95
C LEU A 270 27.66 -23.29 -2.81
N LYS A 271 26.80 -24.09 -2.18
CA LYS A 271 27.18 -25.00 -1.10
C LYS A 271 28.18 -26.07 -1.56
N GLN A 272 28.14 -26.47 -2.83
CA GLN A 272 29.06 -27.44 -3.42
C GLN A 272 30.28 -26.81 -4.10
N GLY A 273 30.47 -25.49 -4.01
CA GLY A 273 31.56 -24.79 -4.68
C GLY A 273 31.42 -24.77 -6.21
N MET A 274 30.22 -25.01 -6.73
CA MET A 274 29.94 -24.98 -8.17
C MET A 274 29.70 -23.55 -8.65
N ARG A 275 30.12 -23.22 -9.85
CA ARG A 275 29.81 -21.95 -10.51
C ARG A 275 28.32 -21.84 -10.79
N LEU A 276 27.77 -20.64 -10.71
CA LEU A 276 26.33 -20.43 -10.94
C LEU A 276 25.95 -20.63 -12.42
N GLN A 277 26.77 -20.19 -13.37
CA GLN A 277 26.57 -20.38 -14.80
C GLN A 277 25.21 -19.91 -15.30
N THR A 278 24.90 -18.65 -15.07
CA THR A 278 23.60 -18.04 -15.41
C THR A 278 23.80 -16.86 -16.37
N ASP A 279 23.09 -16.90 -17.50
CA ASP A 279 23.19 -15.94 -18.59
C ASP A 279 22.88 -14.49 -18.17
N PRO A 280 21.86 -14.20 -17.33
CA PRO A 280 21.58 -12.85 -16.86
C PRO A 280 22.78 -12.11 -16.26
N THR A 281 23.69 -12.81 -15.61
CA THR A 281 24.89 -12.19 -15.04
C THR A 281 25.86 -11.75 -16.11
N VAL A 282 26.01 -12.54 -17.18
CA VAL A 282 26.82 -12.19 -18.35
C VAL A 282 26.22 -10.98 -19.06
N ILE A 283 24.91 -11.00 -19.30
CA ILE A 283 24.16 -9.86 -19.90
C ILE A 283 24.39 -8.57 -19.12
N TYR A 284 24.27 -8.64 -17.78
CA TYR A 284 24.51 -7.48 -16.93
C TYR A 284 25.95 -6.97 -17.05
N GLY A 285 26.93 -7.89 -17.06
CA GLY A 285 28.35 -7.58 -17.22
C GLY A 285 28.71 -6.97 -18.58
N MET A 286 27.98 -7.32 -19.65
CA MET A 286 28.10 -6.70 -20.97
C MET A 286 27.57 -5.26 -21.01
N GLY A 287 26.61 -4.94 -20.16
CA GLY A 287 26.02 -3.59 -20.08
C GLY A 287 25.46 -3.13 -21.43
N THR A 288 25.94 -1.98 -21.92
CA THR A 288 25.47 -1.38 -23.18
C THR A 288 25.95 -2.15 -24.45
N GLN A 289 26.89 -3.09 -24.33
CA GLN A 289 27.34 -3.92 -25.44
C GLN A 289 26.36 -5.05 -25.76
N TYR A 290 25.42 -5.36 -24.86
CA TYR A 290 24.40 -6.38 -25.10
C TYR A 290 23.41 -5.92 -26.18
N ASN A 291 23.38 -6.67 -27.29
CA ASN A 291 22.56 -6.39 -28.48
C ASN A 291 21.35 -7.31 -28.64
N GLY A 292 20.97 -8.07 -27.59
CA GLY A 292 19.84 -9.00 -27.60
C GLY A 292 20.24 -10.47 -27.79
N ASN A 293 21.54 -10.76 -28.04
CA ASN A 293 22.05 -12.12 -28.18
C ASN A 293 23.31 -12.31 -27.35
N ILE A 294 23.53 -13.52 -26.83
CA ILE A 294 24.76 -13.95 -26.16
C ILE A 294 25.48 -14.90 -27.06
N THR A 295 26.75 -14.61 -27.34
CA THR A 295 27.63 -15.48 -28.12
C THR A 295 28.46 -16.38 -27.20
N ARG A 296 29.04 -17.45 -27.80
CA ARG A 296 30.00 -18.31 -27.08
C ARG A 296 31.18 -17.51 -26.53
N LYS A 297 31.65 -16.52 -27.29
CA LYS A 297 32.73 -15.62 -26.86
C LYS A 297 32.35 -14.85 -25.58
N ASP A 298 31.11 -14.38 -25.47
CA ASP A 298 30.65 -13.66 -24.28
C ASP A 298 30.66 -14.55 -23.04
N LEU A 299 30.21 -15.82 -23.18
CA LEU A 299 30.27 -16.81 -22.09
C LEU A 299 31.71 -17.19 -21.71
N GLU A 300 32.65 -17.09 -22.63
CA GLU A 300 34.06 -17.40 -22.42
C GLU A 300 34.89 -16.19 -21.92
N THR A 301 34.39 -14.97 -22.10
CA THR A 301 35.09 -13.73 -21.70
C THR A 301 35.03 -13.52 -20.18
N PRO A 302 36.17 -13.45 -19.49
CA PRO A 302 36.20 -13.19 -18.05
C PRO A 302 35.76 -11.76 -17.76
N THR A 303 34.73 -11.61 -16.95
CA THR A 303 34.30 -10.35 -16.33
C THR A 303 33.97 -10.60 -14.87
N ALA A 304 33.88 -9.54 -14.04
CA ALA A 304 33.50 -9.66 -12.65
C ALA A 304 32.06 -10.23 -12.45
N TYR A 305 31.25 -10.18 -13.50
CA TYR A 305 29.87 -10.69 -13.48
C TYR A 305 29.67 -12.01 -14.22
N ASN A 306 30.69 -12.51 -14.97
CA ASN A 306 30.52 -13.74 -15.73
C ASN A 306 30.60 -14.98 -14.83
N THR A 307 29.44 -15.45 -14.36
CA THR A 307 29.34 -16.62 -13.47
C THR A 307 29.68 -17.97 -14.13
N TYR A 308 30.02 -17.99 -15.42
CA TYR A 308 30.69 -19.13 -16.08
C TYR A 308 32.19 -19.14 -15.80
N LYS A 309 32.76 -18.00 -15.37
CA LYS A 309 34.23 -17.81 -15.20
C LYS A 309 34.63 -17.49 -13.77
N ILE A 310 33.73 -16.93 -12.95
CA ILE A 310 33.96 -16.65 -11.54
C ILE A 310 33.32 -17.71 -10.66
N ASP A 311 33.87 -17.91 -9.47
CA ASP A 311 33.31 -18.76 -8.42
C ASP A 311 32.48 -17.91 -7.50
N GLY A 312 31.39 -18.47 -6.98
CA GLY A 312 30.47 -17.76 -6.05
C GLY A 312 29.56 -16.74 -6.72
N LEU A 313 29.18 -15.72 -5.93
CA LEU A 313 28.29 -14.65 -6.34
C LEU A 313 29.03 -13.54 -7.09
N PRO A 314 28.37 -12.84 -8.04
CA PRO A 314 28.91 -11.62 -8.63
C PRO A 314 29.00 -10.51 -7.57
N PRO A 315 29.75 -9.40 -7.83
CA PRO A 315 30.07 -8.39 -6.82
C PRO A 315 28.87 -7.57 -6.35
N THR A 316 27.81 -7.45 -7.19
CA THR A 316 26.59 -6.71 -6.87
C THR A 316 25.35 -7.44 -7.40
N PRO A 317 24.15 -7.09 -6.94
CA PRO A 317 22.93 -7.46 -7.65
C PRO A 317 22.98 -7.03 -9.12
N ILE A 318 22.23 -7.70 -9.98
CA ILE A 318 22.17 -7.46 -11.43
C ILE A 318 20.83 -6.83 -11.88
N ALA A 319 19.90 -6.66 -10.96
CA ALA A 319 18.59 -6.05 -11.19
C ALA A 319 17.94 -5.70 -9.85
N MET A 320 16.80 -5.01 -9.91
CA MET A 320 15.91 -4.74 -8.77
C MET A 320 14.98 -5.95 -8.56
N PRO A 321 15.20 -6.79 -7.53
CA PRO A 321 14.34 -7.93 -7.28
C PRO A 321 13.07 -7.48 -6.58
N GLY A 322 11.94 -8.10 -6.95
CA GLY A 322 10.69 -8.00 -6.23
C GLY A 322 10.70 -8.79 -4.92
N ARG A 323 9.69 -8.56 -4.07
CA ARG A 323 9.57 -9.28 -2.79
C ARG A 323 9.55 -10.80 -2.97
N ALA A 324 8.90 -11.31 -4.02
CA ALA A 324 8.80 -12.74 -4.28
C ALA A 324 10.17 -13.39 -4.56
N ALA A 325 11.04 -12.72 -5.31
CA ALA A 325 12.39 -13.20 -5.57
C ALA A 325 13.29 -13.11 -4.32
N ILE A 326 13.15 -12.04 -3.51
CA ILE A 326 13.85 -11.91 -2.22
C ILE A 326 13.41 -13.04 -1.26
N HIS A 327 12.10 -13.29 -1.18
CA HIS A 327 11.56 -14.38 -0.38
C HIS A 327 12.10 -15.73 -0.84
N ALA A 328 12.09 -16.01 -2.15
CA ALA A 328 12.59 -17.27 -2.71
C ALA A 328 14.09 -17.48 -2.43
N ALA A 329 14.91 -16.44 -2.54
CA ALA A 329 16.33 -16.51 -2.20
C ALA A 329 16.59 -16.81 -0.72
N LEU A 330 15.69 -16.39 0.17
CA LEU A 330 15.80 -16.57 1.61
C LEU A 330 15.01 -17.79 2.14
N HIS A 331 14.11 -18.35 1.32
CA HIS A 331 13.30 -19.54 1.61
C HIS A 331 13.29 -20.47 0.38
N PRO A 332 14.46 -21.08 0.05
CA PRO A 332 14.56 -21.98 -1.09
C PRO A 332 13.72 -23.24 -0.87
N ALA A 333 13.27 -23.85 -1.96
CA ALA A 333 12.60 -25.13 -1.90
C ALA A 333 13.57 -26.22 -1.38
N ASN A 334 13.04 -27.15 -0.61
CA ASN A 334 13.83 -28.30 -0.15
C ASN A 334 13.93 -29.36 -1.27
N ILE A 335 14.87 -29.17 -2.18
CA ILE A 335 15.19 -30.09 -3.29
C ILE A 335 16.71 -30.21 -3.47
N ASP A 336 17.17 -31.33 -3.97
CA ASP A 336 18.61 -31.61 -4.22
C ASP A 336 19.07 -31.25 -5.64
N ALA A 337 18.23 -30.53 -6.39
CA ALA A 337 18.53 -30.19 -7.77
C ALA A 337 19.75 -29.26 -7.90
N LEU A 338 20.58 -29.52 -8.88
CA LEU A 338 21.75 -28.74 -9.26
C LEU A 338 21.62 -28.12 -10.65
N TYR A 339 20.61 -28.55 -11.42
CA TYR A 339 20.39 -28.14 -12.80
C TYR A 339 18.91 -27.90 -13.04
N PHE A 340 18.63 -27.00 -13.97
CA PHE A 340 17.29 -26.83 -14.54
C PHE A 340 17.39 -26.49 -16.02
N VAL A 341 16.36 -26.83 -16.79
CA VAL A 341 16.21 -26.47 -18.19
C VAL A 341 14.75 -26.29 -18.54
N ALA A 342 14.44 -25.36 -19.44
CA ALA A 342 13.08 -25.14 -19.89
C ALA A 342 12.48 -26.43 -20.50
N THR A 343 11.18 -26.67 -20.26
CA THR A 343 10.47 -27.84 -20.81
C THR A 343 10.04 -27.65 -22.27
N GLY A 344 10.01 -26.40 -22.74
CA GLY A 344 9.44 -26.03 -24.05
C GLY A 344 7.93 -25.97 -24.11
N THR A 345 7.23 -26.37 -23.04
CA THR A 345 5.76 -26.31 -22.89
C THR A 345 5.30 -25.38 -21.76
N GLY A 346 6.25 -24.71 -21.11
CA GLY A 346 6.07 -23.83 -19.95
C GLY A 346 6.74 -24.44 -18.72
N GLY A 347 7.50 -23.61 -17.97
CA GLY A 347 8.23 -23.99 -16.78
C GLY A 347 9.54 -24.77 -17.06
N HIS A 348 10.13 -25.30 -15.98
CA HIS A 348 11.44 -25.95 -15.98
C HIS A 348 11.40 -27.38 -15.45
N LYS A 349 12.28 -28.19 -15.99
CA LYS A 349 12.66 -29.51 -15.44
C LYS A 349 13.88 -29.34 -14.55
N PHE A 350 13.77 -29.71 -13.31
CA PHE A 350 14.84 -29.71 -12.30
C PHE A 350 15.50 -31.10 -12.22
N SER A 351 16.82 -31.14 -12.08
CA SER A 351 17.61 -32.37 -12.08
C SER A 351 18.74 -32.30 -11.05
N SER A 352 19.02 -33.40 -10.38
CA SER A 352 20.07 -33.49 -9.37
C SER A 352 21.41 -33.91 -9.97
N THR A 353 21.41 -34.61 -11.11
CA THR A 353 22.60 -35.09 -11.81
C THR A 353 22.74 -34.48 -13.20
N LEU A 354 23.98 -34.41 -13.69
CA LEU A 354 24.28 -33.98 -15.06
C LEU A 354 23.66 -34.91 -16.12
N ALA A 355 23.57 -36.20 -15.82
CA ALA A 355 22.99 -37.20 -16.74
C ALA A 355 21.45 -36.91 -16.91
N GLU A 356 20.73 -36.69 -15.82
CA GLU A 356 19.32 -36.31 -15.87
C GLU A 356 19.12 -34.98 -16.59
N HIS A 357 19.98 -33.99 -16.31
CA HIS A 357 19.93 -32.69 -17.00
C HIS A 357 20.10 -32.85 -18.52
N ASN A 358 21.10 -33.62 -18.95
CA ASN A 358 21.35 -33.87 -20.39
C ASN A 358 20.13 -34.57 -21.05
N ALA A 359 19.48 -35.52 -20.36
CA ALA A 359 18.26 -36.16 -20.84
C ALA A 359 17.10 -35.15 -20.97
N ALA A 360 16.98 -34.25 -20.00
CA ALA A 360 15.97 -33.16 -20.03
C ALA A 360 16.22 -32.16 -21.18
N VAL A 361 17.48 -31.81 -21.43
CA VAL A 361 17.91 -30.97 -22.58
C VAL A 361 17.54 -31.64 -23.91
N GLN A 362 17.76 -32.94 -24.07
CA GLN A 362 17.36 -33.68 -25.30
C GLN A 362 15.83 -33.66 -25.47
N SER A 363 15.09 -33.80 -24.39
CA SER A 363 13.62 -33.71 -24.41
C SER A 363 13.15 -32.31 -24.84
N TYR A 364 13.75 -31.26 -24.29
CA TYR A 364 13.50 -29.87 -24.69
C TYR A 364 13.73 -29.65 -26.17
N LEU A 365 14.89 -30.11 -26.69
CA LEU A 365 15.25 -29.98 -28.11
C LEU A 365 14.26 -30.70 -29.02
N LYS A 366 13.72 -31.88 -28.63
CA LYS A 366 12.66 -32.58 -29.37
C LYS A 366 11.39 -31.73 -29.46
N VAL A 367 10.94 -31.17 -28.36
CA VAL A 367 9.77 -30.28 -28.31
C VAL A 367 9.94 -29.06 -29.20
N MET A 368 11.13 -28.43 -29.17
CA MET A 368 11.39 -27.25 -29.98
C MET A 368 11.46 -27.57 -31.48
N ARG A 369 11.99 -28.74 -31.85
CA ARG A 369 12.01 -29.22 -33.26
C ARG A 369 10.59 -29.50 -33.75
N SER A 370 9.73 -30.17 -32.95
CA SER A 370 8.36 -30.44 -33.34
C SER A 370 7.55 -29.16 -33.55
N LYS A 371 7.73 -28.16 -32.69
CA LYS A 371 7.09 -26.84 -32.85
C LYS A 371 7.52 -26.12 -34.12
N ARG A 372 8.81 -26.19 -34.48
CA ARG A 372 9.32 -25.56 -35.70
C ARG A 372 8.83 -26.25 -36.97
N ASN A 373 8.62 -27.57 -36.93
CA ASN A 373 8.18 -28.35 -38.09
C ASN A 373 6.64 -28.39 -38.23
N GLY A 374 5.88 -27.95 -37.21
CA GLY A 374 4.43 -27.89 -37.25
C GLY A 374 3.87 -26.47 -37.47
N SER A 375 4.74 -25.48 -37.66
CA SER A 375 4.41 -24.09 -38.06
C SER A 375 4.76 -23.90 -39.53
#